data_d5ce7ed7ad07a7f56c454610928ef041
#
_entry.id   d5ce7ed7ad07a7f56c454610928ef041
#
_cell.length_a   1.000
_cell.length_b   1.000
_cell.length_c   1.000
_cell.angle_alpha   90.00
_cell.angle_beta   90.00
_cell.angle_gamma   90.00
#
_symmetry.space_group_name_H-M   'P 1'
#
loop_
_entity.id
_entity.type
_entity.pdbx_description
1 polymer ?
#
loop_
_entity_poly.entity_id
_entity_poly.type
_entity_poly.pdbx_seq_one_letter_code
_entity_poly.pdbx_strand_id
1 'polypeptide(L)'
;MHPAMQALRWAFILLLLAGCGERPKLERLPSDAIVLAFGDSLTFGTGAVEDDSYPAHLERMIGRRVVRAGIPGEVTAQALARLPAALDEHAPRLLLLCIGGNDFLRRLGNQQAERNVREMVKLARSRGVAVLLIGTPEPGFTVTPPAFYSTIAKEFRLPYEEGIIGEVLRDANLKADPIHPNARGYRLIAERVADQLKKSGAL
;
A
#
# COMPACT_ATOMS: atom_id res chain seq x y z
N MET A 1 -46.13 15.96 -28.14
CA MET A 1 -45.18 15.24 -27.29
C MET A 1 -45.71 15.28 -25.87
N HIS A 2 -46.03 14.12 -25.26
CA HIS A 2 -46.69 14.05 -23.96
C HIS A 2 -45.70 14.41 -22.83
N PRO A 3 -46.10 15.23 -21.84
CA PRO A 3 -45.25 15.65 -20.72
C PRO A 3 -44.71 14.49 -19.91
N ALA A 4 -45.40 13.36 -19.87
CA ALA A 4 -44.98 12.12 -19.20
C ALA A 4 -43.68 11.49 -19.79
N MET A 5 -43.43 11.66 -21.09
CA MET A 5 -42.20 11.16 -21.75
C MET A 5 -40.96 12.04 -21.46
N GLN A 6 -41.16 13.32 -21.16
CA GLN A 6 -40.05 14.20 -20.78
C GLN A 6 -39.60 13.96 -19.35
N ALA A 7 -40.53 13.69 -18.41
CA ALA A 7 -40.21 13.38 -17.03
C ALA A 7 -39.41 12.07 -16.90
N LEU A 8 -39.71 11.06 -17.76
CA LEU A 8 -38.98 9.78 -17.74
C LEU A 8 -37.54 9.91 -18.25
N ARG A 9 -37.26 10.85 -19.19
CA ARG A 9 -35.91 11.13 -19.70
C ARG A 9 -35.03 11.80 -18.64
N TRP A 10 -35.57 12.69 -17.82
CA TRP A 10 -34.84 13.33 -16.73
C TRP A 10 -34.55 12.43 -15.56
N ALA A 11 -35.46 11.48 -15.24
CA ALA A 11 -35.22 10.45 -14.23
C ALA A 11 -34.08 9.49 -14.60
N PHE A 12 -33.93 9.16 -15.91
CA PHE A 12 -32.83 8.30 -16.38
C PHE A 12 -31.46 9.01 -16.36
N ILE A 13 -31.42 10.32 -16.57
CA ILE A 13 -30.18 11.12 -16.54
C ILE A 13 -29.70 11.32 -15.09
N LEU A 14 -30.60 11.43 -14.12
CA LEU A 14 -30.25 11.53 -12.70
C LEU A 14 -29.67 10.26 -12.10
N LEU A 15 -30.04 9.08 -12.62
CA LEU A 15 -29.47 7.79 -12.18
C LEU A 15 -28.02 7.55 -12.66
N LEU A 16 -27.55 8.28 -13.66
CA LEU A 16 -26.18 8.14 -14.20
C LEU A 16 -25.14 9.02 -13.48
N LEU A 17 -25.56 9.91 -12.58
CA LEU A 17 -24.66 10.79 -11.83
C LEU A 17 -24.32 10.28 -10.40
N ALA A 18 -24.86 9.16 -9.98
CA ALA A 18 -24.55 8.53 -8.68
C ALA A 18 -23.27 7.69 -8.69
N GLY A 19 -22.43 7.81 -9.72
CA GLY A 19 -21.11 7.19 -9.83
C GLY A 19 -20.00 7.99 -9.14
N CYS A 20 -20.25 8.66 -8.01
CA CYS A 20 -19.19 9.18 -7.15
C CYS A 20 -18.42 8.00 -6.58
N GLY A 21 -17.17 7.85 -7.00
CA GLY A 21 -16.32 6.73 -6.69
C GLY A 21 -16.33 6.38 -5.20
N GLU A 22 -16.98 5.28 -4.85
CA GLU A 22 -16.86 4.72 -3.52
C GLU A 22 -15.38 4.46 -3.23
N ARG A 23 -14.95 4.96 -2.08
CA ARG A 23 -13.58 4.67 -1.60
C ARG A 23 -13.42 3.15 -1.50
N PRO A 24 -12.26 2.60 -1.89
CA PRO A 24 -11.99 1.18 -1.73
C PRO A 24 -12.25 0.74 -0.29
N LYS A 25 -13.08 -0.28 -0.11
CA LYS A 25 -13.43 -0.82 1.21
C LYS A 25 -12.70 -2.13 1.44
N LEU A 26 -12.28 -2.35 2.67
CA LEU A 26 -11.78 -3.63 3.18
C LEU A 26 -12.82 -4.21 4.15
N GLU A 27 -12.82 -5.52 4.27
CA GLU A 27 -13.52 -6.18 5.37
C GLU A 27 -12.85 -5.83 6.70
N ARG A 28 -13.65 -5.73 7.75
CA ARG A 28 -13.15 -5.46 9.09
C ARG A 28 -12.23 -6.61 9.54
N LEU A 29 -11.03 -6.26 9.96
CA LEU A 29 -10.06 -7.22 10.47
C LEU A 29 -10.49 -7.71 11.86
N PRO A 30 -10.65 -9.03 12.06
CA PRO A 30 -10.86 -9.59 13.39
C PRO A 30 -9.66 -9.31 14.32
N SER A 31 -9.85 -9.47 15.62
CA SER A 31 -8.82 -9.15 16.62
C SER A 31 -7.56 -10.02 16.52
N ASP A 32 -7.72 -11.23 16.03
CA ASP A 32 -6.67 -12.25 15.80
C ASP A 32 -6.09 -12.23 14.39
N ALA A 33 -6.52 -11.27 13.54
CA ALA A 33 -6.02 -11.16 12.18
C ALA A 33 -4.51 -10.91 12.14
N ILE A 34 -3.84 -11.61 11.23
CA ILE A 34 -2.45 -11.35 10.88
C ILE A 34 -2.42 -10.38 9.70
N VAL A 35 -1.64 -9.31 9.86
CA VAL A 35 -1.29 -8.35 8.81
C VAL A 35 0.15 -8.65 8.39
N LEU A 36 0.39 -8.87 7.11
CA LEU A 36 1.72 -9.10 6.56
C LEU A 36 2.25 -7.79 5.96
N ALA A 37 3.20 -7.15 6.63
CA ALA A 37 3.95 -6.04 6.04
C ALA A 37 5.09 -6.62 5.19
N PHE A 38 4.93 -6.50 3.86
CA PHE A 38 5.81 -7.16 2.90
C PHE A 38 6.47 -6.12 1.98
N GLY A 39 7.79 -6.23 1.82
CA GLY A 39 8.55 -5.28 1.03
C GLY A 39 10.06 -5.37 1.20
N ASP A 40 10.72 -4.25 1.03
CA ASP A 40 12.18 -4.10 1.06
C ASP A 40 12.70 -3.52 2.39
N SER A 41 13.76 -2.70 2.33
CA SER A 41 14.38 -2.03 3.48
C SER A 41 13.44 -1.08 4.22
N LEU A 42 12.46 -0.49 3.53
CA LEU A 42 11.45 0.37 4.17
C LEU A 42 10.54 -0.43 5.09
N THR A 43 10.19 -1.65 4.70
CA THR A 43 9.39 -2.56 5.52
C THR A 43 10.23 -3.24 6.59
N PHE A 44 11.50 -3.51 6.31
CA PHE A 44 12.45 -4.02 7.32
C PHE A 44 12.68 -3.01 8.45
N GLY A 45 12.65 -1.70 8.15
CA GLY A 45 12.90 -0.63 9.12
C GLY A 45 14.35 -0.17 9.15
N THR A 46 15.08 -0.27 8.01
CA THR A 46 16.46 0.25 7.91
C THR A 46 16.50 1.73 8.28
N GLY A 47 17.44 2.10 9.16
CA GLY A 47 17.56 3.46 9.69
C GLY A 47 16.97 3.66 11.09
N ALA A 48 16.32 2.61 11.64
CA ALA A 48 15.82 2.56 13.01
C ALA A 48 16.07 1.18 13.65
N VAL A 49 15.87 1.06 14.96
CA VAL A 49 15.83 -0.24 15.63
C VAL A 49 14.53 -0.97 15.27
N GLU A 50 14.49 -2.28 15.45
CA GLU A 50 13.36 -3.12 15.05
C GLU A 50 12.02 -2.63 15.60
N ASP A 51 11.97 -2.30 16.89
CA ASP A 51 10.77 -1.83 17.58
C ASP A 51 10.27 -0.46 17.09
N ASP A 52 11.10 0.28 16.38
CA ASP A 52 10.78 1.57 15.76
C ASP A 52 10.51 1.47 14.25
N SER A 53 10.46 0.27 13.69
CA SER A 53 10.00 0.07 12.32
C SER A 53 8.51 0.39 12.18
N TYR A 54 8.03 0.76 10.96
CA TYR A 54 6.60 1.04 10.80
C TYR A 54 5.69 -0.17 11.08
N PRO A 55 6.08 -1.43 10.79
CA PRO A 55 5.25 -2.57 11.17
C PRO A 55 5.09 -2.71 12.68
N ALA A 56 6.17 -2.50 13.46
CA ALA A 56 6.12 -2.56 14.91
C ALA A 56 5.27 -1.43 15.53
N HIS A 57 5.40 -0.19 15.02
CA HIS A 57 4.51 0.90 15.42
C HIS A 57 3.05 0.60 15.06
N LEU A 58 2.79 0.10 13.86
CA LEU A 58 1.45 -0.22 13.39
C LEU A 58 0.80 -1.31 14.26
N GLU A 59 1.52 -2.38 14.60
CA GLU A 59 1.05 -3.43 15.50
C GLU A 59 0.50 -2.85 16.81
N ARG A 60 1.29 -1.98 17.46
CA ARG A 60 0.87 -1.30 18.69
C ARG A 60 -0.36 -0.40 18.52
N MET A 61 -0.47 0.27 17.35
CA MET A 61 -1.58 1.19 17.07
C MET A 61 -2.90 0.48 16.78
N ILE A 62 -2.86 -0.65 16.08
CA ILE A 62 -4.08 -1.34 15.63
C ILE A 62 -4.46 -2.52 16.50
N GLY A 63 -3.58 -2.99 17.40
CA GLY A 63 -3.82 -4.13 18.28
C GLY A 63 -4.04 -5.44 17.51
N ARG A 64 -3.41 -5.62 16.35
CA ARG A 64 -3.38 -6.85 15.56
C ARG A 64 -1.93 -7.18 15.27
N ARG A 65 -1.61 -8.47 15.19
CA ARG A 65 -0.26 -8.92 14.85
C ARG A 65 0.14 -8.41 13.45
N VAL A 66 1.29 -7.71 13.37
CA VAL A 66 1.87 -7.25 12.11
C VAL A 66 3.21 -7.95 11.89
N VAL A 67 3.23 -8.90 10.97
CA VAL A 67 4.46 -9.63 10.63
C VAL A 67 5.33 -8.74 9.74
N ARG A 68 6.56 -8.51 10.16
CA ARG A 68 7.57 -7.73 9.45
C ARG A 68 8.32 -8.62 8.46
N ALA A 69 7.93 -8.60 7.19
CA ALA A 69 8.51 -9.41 6.11
C ALA A 69 9.22 -8.52 5.05
N GLY A 70 10.06 -7.59 5.51
CA GLY A 70 10.92 -6.76 4.65
C GLY A 70 12.30 -7.39 4.47
N ILE A 71 12.87 -7.31 3.26
CA ILE A 71 14.25 -7.73 2.95
C ILE A 71 15.01 -6.54 2.35
N PRO A 72 16.02 -6.00 3.04
CA PRO A 72 16.80 -4.89 2.52
C PRO A 72 17.43 -5.19 1.16
N GLY A 73 17.30 -4.24 0.22
CA GLY A 73 17.86 -4.37 -1.12
C GLY A 73 17.01 -5.21 -2.09
N GLU A 74 15.89 -5.79 -1.65
CA GLU A 74 15.04 -6.63 -2.49
C GLU A 74 14.37 -5.82 -3.62
N VAL A 75 14.44 -6.34 -4.85
CA VAL A 75 13.74 -5.80 -6.01
C VAL A 75 12.40 -6.52 -6.22
N THR A 76 11.51 -5.92 -7.01
CA THR A 76 10.15 -6.46 -7.23
C THR A 76 10.14 -7.89 -7.78
N ALA A 77 11.10 -8.28 -8.60
CA ALA A 77 11.19 -9.64 -9.13
C ALA A 77 11.49 -10.69 -8.04
N GLN A 78 12.37 -10.36 -7.11
CA GLN A 78 12.71 -11.22 -5.98
C GLN A 78 11.52 -11.30 -4.99
N ALA A 79 10.90 -10.16 -4.71
CA ALA A 79 9.70 -10.08 -3.87
C ALA A 79 8.55 -10.92 -4.43
N LEU A 80 8.28 -10.85 -5.75
CA LEU A 80 7.25 -11.68 -6.40
C LEU A 80 7.53 -13.17 -6.23
N ALA A 81 8.78 -13.60 -6.41
CA ALA A 81 9.17 -15.00 -6.24
C ALA A 81 8.99 -15.50 -4.80
N ARG A 82 9.20 -14.64 -3.80
CA ARG A 82 9.11 -14.97 -2.37
C ARG A 82 7.68 -14.89 -1.83
N LEU A 83 6.81 -14.07 -2.40
CA LEU A 83 5.47 -13.82 -1.86
C LEU A 83 4.62 -15.08 -1.65
N PRO A 84 4.60 -16.11 -2.53
CA PRO A 84 3.86 -17.33 -2.29
C PRO A 84 4.18 -17.99 -0.94
N ALA A 85 5.47 -18.17 -0.65
CA ALA A 85 5.91 -18.78 0.60
C ALA A 85 5.54 -17.95 1.83
N ALA A 86 5.68 -16.61 1.76
CA ALA A 86 5.30 -15.73 2.84
C ALA A 86 3.78 -15.74 3.13
N LEU A 87 2.96 -15.85 2.09
CA LEU A 87 1.51 -15.99 2.27
C LEU A 87 1.13 -17.35 2.87
N ASP A 88 1.82 -18.43 2.48
CA ASP A 88 1.58 -19.77 3.02
C ASP A 88 2.01 -19.88 4.50
N GLU A 89 3.18 -19.31 4.84
CA GLU A 89 3.74 -19.34 6.19
C GLU A 89 2.90 -18.56 7.21
N HIS A 90 2.41 -17.37 6.80
CA HIS A 90 1.78 -16.46 7.75
C HIS A 90 0.25 -16.43 7.66
N ALA A 91 -0.34 -16.98 6.60
CA ALA A 91 -1.79 -16.98 6.35
C ALA A 91 -2.48 -15.64 6.68
N PRO A 92 -2.00 -14.48 6.15
CA PRO A 92 -2.47 -13.17 6.57
C PRO A 92 -3.89 -12.88 6.04
N ARG A 93 -4.63 -12.04 6.75
CA ARG A 93 -5.89 -11.44 6.26
C ARG A 93 -5.65 -10.21 5.41
N LEU A 94 -4.54 -9.51 5.62
CA LEU A 94 -4.17 -8.28 4.92
C LEU A 94 -2.69 -8.29 4.58
N LEU A 95 -2.38 -7.93 3.35
CA LEU A 95 -1.04 -7.62 2.85
C LEU A 95 -0.86 -6.11 2.75
N LEU A 96 0.13 -5.56 3.45
CA LEU A 96 0.65 -4.22 3.22
C LEU A 96 1.82 -4.35 2.25
N LEU A 97 1.63 -3.97 0.99
CA LEU A 97 2.62 -4.13 -0.07
C LEU A 97 3.38 -2.82 -0.31
N CYS A 98 4.66 -2.81 0.09
CA CYS A 98 5.56 -1.66 -0.03
C CYS A 98 6.88 -2.10 -0.67
N ILE A 99 7.00 -2.03 -1.99
CA ILE A 99 8.13 -2.56 -2.75
C ILE A 99 8.34 -1.78 -4.06
N GLY A 100 9.56 -1.69 -4.55
CA GLY A 100 9.91 -1.09 -5.85
C GLY A 100 11.06 -0.09 -5.78
N GLY A 101 11.39 0.43 -4.59
CA GLY A 101 12.46 1.41 -4.43
C GLY A 101 13.80 0.96 -5.01
N ASN A 102 14.14 -0.31 -4.83
CA ASN A 102 15.40 -0.86 -5.36
C ASN A 102 15.41 -1.04 -6.89
N ASP A 103 14.24 -1.26 -7.51
CA ASP A 103 14.13 -1.26 -8.97
C ASP A 103 14.49 0.11 -9.54
N PHE A 104 14.01 1.18 -8.90
CA PHE A 104 14.29 2.56 -9.31
C PHE A 104 15.74 2.94 -9.04
N LEU A 105 16.29 2.65 -7.86
CA LEU A 105 17.69 2.91 -7.52
C LEU A 105 18.65 2.21 -8.48
N ARG A 106 18.33 0.99 -8.89
CA ARG A 106 19.14 0.18 -9.83
C ARG A 106 18.79 0.42 -11.30
N ARG A 107 17.81 1.30 -11.59
CA ARG A 107 17.35 1.64 -12.95
C ARG A 107 16.89 0.41 -13.75
N LEU A 108 16.18 -0.53 -13.12
CA LEU A 108 15.69 -1.75 -13.77
C LEU A 108 14.44 -1.52 -14.64
N GLY A 109 13.89 -0.31 -14.62
CA GLY A 109 12.76 0.12 -15.44
C GLY A 109 11.40 -0.07 -14.76
N ASN A 110 10.57 0.99 -14.85
CA ASN A 110 9.25 1.05 -14.20
C ASN A 110 8.27 -0.01 -14.73
N GLN A 111 8.37 -0.38 -16.02
CA GLN A 111 7.49 -1.39 -16.60
C GLN A 111 7.64 -2.77 -15.96
N GLN A 112 8.87 -3.17 -15.58
CA GLN A 112 9.09 -4.43 -14.91
C GLN A 112 8.56 -4.39 -13.48
N ALA A 113 8.84 -3.31 -12.74
CA ALA A 113 8.32 -3.09 -11.40
C ALA A 113 6.77 -3.10 -11.40
N GLU A 114 6.14 -2.39 -12.34
CA GLU A 114 4.70 -2.38 -12.53
C GLU A 114 4.11 -3.78 -12.73
N ARG A 115 4.68 -4.57 -13.67
CA ARG A 115 4.22 -5.95 -13.90
C ARG A 115 4.31 -6.78 -12.63
N ASN A 116 5.44 -6.73 -11.94
CA ASN A 116 5.67 -7.53 -10.74
C ASN A 116 4.72 -7.13 -9.60
N VAL A 117 4.52 -5.83 -9.35
CA VAL A 117 3.57 -5.33 -8.34
C VAL A 117 2.14 -5.78 -8.67
N ARG A 118 1.74 -5.68 -9.94
CA ARG A 118 0.41 -6.14 -10.39
C ARG A 118 0.21 -7.64 -10.15
N GLU A 119 1.22 -8.46 -10.47
CA GLU A 119 1.16 -9.91 -10.22
C GLU A 119 1.13 -10.26 -8.72
N MET A 120 1.87 -9.54 -7.89
CA MET A 120 1.79 -9.70 -6.42
C MET A 120 0.38 -9.40 -5.89
N VAL A 121 -0.27 -8.33 -6.39
CA VAL A 121 -1.65 -8.00 -6.03
C VAL A 121 -2.62 -9.10 -6.47
N LYS A 122 -2.51 -9.59 -7.71
CA LYS A 122 -3.34 -10.69 -8.21
C LYS A 122 -3.17 -11.95 -7.37
N LEU A 123 -1.93 -12.31 -7.06
CA LEU A 123 -1.61 -13.49 -6.25
C LEU A 123 -2.22 -13.40 -4.85
N ALA A 124 -2.04 -12.29 -4.15
CA ALA A 124 -2.63 -12.10 -2.83
C ALA A 124 -4.16 -12.22 -2.88
N ARG A 125 -4.81 -11.56 -3.84
CA ARG A 125 -6.26 -11.60 -3.99
C ARG A 125 -6.80 -12.98 -4.39
N SER A 126 -6.09 -13.73 -5.22
CA SER A 126 -6.49 -15.10 -5.59
C SER A 126 -6.47 -16.06 -4.40
N ARG A 127 -5.73 -15.71 -3.34
CA ARG A 127 -5.69 -16.42 -2.05
C ARG A 127 -6.64 -15.84 -0.99
N GLY A 128 -7.53 -14.92 -1.37
CA GLY A 128 -8.46 -14.27 -0.44
C GLY A 128 -7.81 -13.28 0.52
N VAL A 129 -6.56 -12.86 0.26
CA VAL A 129 -5.84 -11.88 1.08
C VAL A 129 -6.15 -10.47 0.58
N ALA A 130 -6.66 -9.62 1.46
CA ALA A 130 -6.86 -8.21 1.16
C ALA A 130 -5.51 -7.50 0.96
N VAL A 131 -5.48 -6.41 0.18
CA VAL A 131 -4.24 -5.66 -0.09
C VAL A 131 -4.46 -4.18 0.17
N LEU A 132 -3.52 -3.56 0.90
CA LEU A 132 -3.29 -2.13 0.94
C LEU A 132 -1.95 -1.87 0.25
N LEU A 133 -1.96 -1.03 -0.79
CA LEU A 133 -0.77 -0.69 -1.54
C LEU A 133 -0.13 0.58 -0.96
N ILE A 134 1.19 0.56 -0.78
CA ILE A 134 1.97 1.71 -0.31
C ILE A 134 2.92 2.10 -1.43
N GLY A 135 2.77 3.32 -1.94
CA GLY A 135 3.59 3.83 -3.03
C GLY A 135 5.03 4.09 -2.59
N THR A 136 5.98 3.46 -3.27
CA THR A 136 7.41 3.70 -3.04
C THR A 136 7.90 4.77 -4.02
N PRO A 137 8.46 5.88 -3.55
CA PRO A 137 8.88 6.96 -4.42
C PRO A 137 10.13 6.61 -5.24
N GLU A 138 10.21 7.18 -6.44
CA GLU A 138 11.46 7.21 -7.20
C GLU A 138 12.45 8.19 -6.57
N PRO A 139 13.76 7.86 -6.55
CA PRO A 139 14.79 8.83 -6.19
C PRO A 139 14.78 9.99 -7.19
N GLY A 140 14.80 11.23 -6.69
CA GLY A 140 14.78 12.39 -7.56
C GLY A 140 14.30 13.64 -6.86
N PHE A 141 14.04 14.70 -7.62
CA PHE A 141 13.66 16.00 -7.07
C PHE A 141 12.26 15.97 -6.41
N THR A 142 11.31 15.25 -6.98
CA THR A 142 9.92 15.21 -6.48
C THR A 142 9.68 14.20 -5.36
N VAL A 143 10.48 13.13 -5.29
CA VAL A 143 10.33 12.01 -4.33
C VAL A 143 8.88 11.52 -4.30
N THR A 144 8.33 11.20 -5.47
CA THR A 144 6.94 10.73 -5.64
C THR A 144 6.91 9.33 -6.23
N PRO A 145 5.92 8.50 -5.87
CA PRO A 145 5.74 7.20 -6.50
C PRO A 145 5.38 7.34 -7.99
N PRO A 146 5.87 6.45 -8.86
CA PRO A 146 5.42 6.38 -10.24
C PRO A 146 3.92 6.15 -10.36
N ALA A 147 3.30 6.68 -11.42
CA ALA A 147 1.86 6.65 -11.64
C ALA A 147 1.27 5.21 -11.72
N PHE A 148 2.08 4.20 -12.01
CA PHE A 148 1.60 2.82 -12.08
C PHE A 148 1.02 2.31 -10.75
N TYR A 149 1.50 2.79 -9.58
CA TYR A 149 0.90 2.42 -8.29
C TYR A 149 -0.55 2.85 -8.20
N SER A 150 -0.84 4.11 -8.55
CA SER A 150 -2.22 4.61 -8.56
C SER A 150 -3.08 3.92 -9.62
N THR A 151 -2.49 3.54 -10.76
CA THR A 151 -3.15 2.76 -11.80
C THR A 151 -3.56 1.38 -11.30
N ILE A 152 -2.63 0.65 -10.65
CA ILE A 152 -2.89 -0.66 -10.06
C ILE A 152 -3.93 -0.55 -8.93
N ALA A 153 -3.82 0.46 -8.07
CA ALA A 153 -4.77 0.68 -6.99
C ALA A 153 -6.19 0.89 -7.53
N LYS A 154 -6.37 1.67 -8.59
CA LYS A 154 -7.66 1.88 -9.26
C LYS A 154 -8.16 0.60 -9.93
N GLU A 155 -7.30 -0.10 -10.69
CA GLU A 155 -7.63 -1.35 -11.40
C GLU A 155 -8.21 -2.40 -10.46
N PHE A 156 -7.57 -2.58 -9.30
CA PHE A 156 -7.98 -3.57 -8.31
C PHE A 156 -8.86 -3.03 -7.18
N ARG A 157 -9.23 -1.74 -7.21
CA ARG A 157 -9.98 -1.04 -6.15
C ARG A 157 -9.34 -1.24 -4.78
N LEU A 158 -8.03 -0.98 -4.67
CA LEU A 158 -7.28 -1.11 -3.43
C LEU A 158 -7.24 0.19 -2.64
N PRO A 159 -7.27 0.15 -1.31
CA PRO A 159 -6.74 1.25 -0.52
C PRO A 159 -5.28 1.51 -0.91
N TYR A 160 -4.94 2.78 -1.08
CA TYR A 160 -3.63 3.19 -1.55
C TYR A 160 -3.11 4.34 -0.71
N GLU A 161 -1.91 4.18 -0.16
CA GLU A 161 -1.16 5.25 0.48
C GLU A 161 -0.09 5.75 -0.49
N GLU A 162 -0.33 6.93 -1.03
CA GLU A 162 0.49 7.48 -2.10
C GLU A 162 1.71 8.25 -1.60
N GLY A 163 1.55 9.06 -0.54
CA GLY A 163 2.42 10.19 -0.29
C GLY A 163 3.38 10.06 0.87
N ILE A 164 3.06 9.28 1.90
CA ILE A 164 3.74 9.35 3.19
C ILE A 164 5.24 9.07 3.12
N ILE A 165 5.68 8.11 2.31
CA ILE A 165 7.12 7.81 2.20
C ILE A 165 7.85 9.01 1.60
N GLY A 166 7.31 9.61 0.55
CA GLY A 166 7.85 10.81 -0.06
C GLY A 166 7.86 12.02 0.89
N GLU A 167 6.78 12.21 1.67
CA GLU A 167 6.71 13.26 2.69
C GLU A 167 7.82 13.10 3.72
N VAL A 168 8.01 11.89 4.26
CA VAL A 168 9.05 11.58 5.24
C VAL A 168 10.45 11.76 4.66
N LEU A 169 10.71 11.29 3.46
CA LEU A 169 12.05 11.37 2.85
C LEU A 169 12.44 12.79 2.39
N ARG A 170 11.48 13.71 2.24
CA ARG A 170 11.77 15.13 2.00
C ARG A 170 12.16 15.90 3.26
N ASP A 171 11.76 15.44 4.45
CA ASP A 171 12.11 16.09 5.72
C ASP A 171 13.40 15.50 6.31
N ALA A 172 14.44 16.32 6.43
CA ALA A 172 15.72 15.90 7.00
C ALA A 172 15.61 15.40 8.46
N ASN A 173 14.59 15.86 9.22
CA ASN A 173 14.38 15.44 10.62
C ASN A 173 13.70 14.07 10.75
N LEU A 174 13.19 13.50 9.65
CA LEU A 174 12.43 12.26 9.63
C LEU A 174 13.19 11.10 8.97
N LYS A 175 14.40 11.34 8.51
CA LYS A 175 15.22 10.33 7.84
C LYS A 175 16.55 10.07 8.52
N ALA A 176 17.06 8.86 8.39
CA ALA A 176 18.37 8.43 8.89
C ALA A 176 19.45 8.63 7.82
N ASP A 177 19.08 8.46 6.54
CA ASP A 177 19.92 8.65 5.37
C ASP A 177 19.09 9.15 4.18
N PRO A 178 19.65 9.34 2.97
CA PRO A 178 18.90 9.88 1.83
C PRO A 178 17.66 9.09 1.41
N ILE A 179 17.56 7.80 1.74
CA ILE A 179 16.53 6.89 1.25
C ILE A 179 15.79 6.12 2.36
N HIS A 180 16.19 6.24 3.63
CA HIS A 180 15.56 5.54 4.74
C HIS A 180 15.04 6.51 5.81
N PRO A 181 13.82 6.29 6.31
CA PRO A 181 13.29 6.97 7.48
C PRO A 181 14.10 6.68 8.76
N ASN A 182 14.06 7.58 9.71
CA ASN A 182 14.45 7.30 11.10
C ASN A 182 13.21 6.83 11.91
N ALA A 183 13.38 6.56 13.21
CA ALA A 183 12.29 6.12 14.09
C ALA A 183 11.05 7.03 14.04
N ARG A 184 11.23 8.36 13.99
CA ARG A 184 10.12 9.33 13.88
C ARG A 184 9.41 9.23 12.53
N GLY A 185 10.18 9.08 11.45
CA GLY A 185 9.64 8.90 10.11
C GLY A 185 8.82 7.60 9.98
N TYR A 186 9.33 6.50 10.53
CA TYR A 186 8.60 5.23 10.54
C TYR A 186 7.31 5.29 11.36
N ARG A 187 7.30 6.00 12.47
CA ARG A 187 6.08 6.23 13.24
C ARG A 187 5.03 6.96 12.42
N LEU A 188 5.40 8.02 11.68
CA LEU A 188 4.47 8.75 10.82
C LEU A 188 3.93 7.86 9.68
N ILE A 189 4.76 6.99 9.11
CA ILE A 189 4.31 6.00 8.12
C ILE A 189 3.26 5.08 8.74
N ALA A 190 3.49 4.56 9.93
CA ALA A 190 2.54 3.70 10.63
C ALA A 190 1.21 4.42 10.93
N GLU A 191 1.26 5.67 11.39
CA GLU A 191 0.08 6.51 11.64
C GLU A 191 -0.76 6.68 10.37
N ARG A 192 -0.12 6.98 9.23
CA ARG A 192 -0.80 7.15 7.95
C ARG A 192 -1.40 5.83 7.44
N VAL A 193 -0.70 4.71 7.58
CA VAL A 193 -1.22 3.37 7.23
C VAL A 193 -2.42 3.02 8.12
N ALA A 194 -2.34 3.25 9.44
CA ALA A 194 -3.46 3.03 10.35
C ALA A 194 -4.70 3.86 9.96
N ASP A 195 -4.50 5.12 9.56
CA ASP A 195 -5.58 5.99 9.08
C ASP A 195 -6.19 5.49 7.77
N GLN A 196 -5.39 4.97 6.85
CA GLN A 196 -5.91 4.34 5.62
C GLN A 196 -6.73 3.09 5.94
N LEU A 197 -6.30 2.27 6.89
CA LEU A 197 -7.06 1.10 7.34
C LEU A 197 -8.40 1.49 7.97
N LYS A 198 -8.44 2.53 8.80
CA LYS A 198 -9.70 3.09 9.36
C LYS A 198 -10.62 3.60 8.25
N LYS A 199 -10.09 4.42 7.33
CA LYS A 199 -10.86 5.00 6.21
C LYS A 199 -11.41 3.94 5.26
N SER A 200 -10.74 2.80 5.14
CA SER A 200 -11.20 1.66 4.33
C SER A 200 -12.14 0.71 5.06
N GLY A 201 -12.39 0.90 6.36
CA GLY A 201 -13.27 0.07 7.17
C GLY A 201 -12.63 -1.20 7.74
N ALA A 202 -11.30 -1.35 7.62
CA ALA A 202 -10.58 -2.50 8.15
C ALA A 202 -10.45 -2.51 9.69
N LEU A 203 -10.58 -1.34 10.31
CA LEU A 203 -10.48 -1.15 11.77
C LEU A 203 -11.78 -0.60 12.36
#